data_c9a23c141b7ae9d7d30b2bb1036ec9c2
#
_entry.id   c9a23c141b7ae9d7d30b2bb1036ec9c2
#
_cell.length_a   1.000
_cell.length_b   1.000
_cell.length_c   1.000
_cell.angle_alpha   90.00
_cell.angle_beta   90.00
_cell.angle_gamma   90.00
#
_symmetry.space_group_name_H-M   'P 1'
#
loop_
_entity.id
_entity.type
_entity.pdbx_description
1 polymer ?
#
loop_
_entity_poly.entity_id
_entity_poly.type
_entity_poly.pdbx_seq_one_letter_code
_entity_poly.pdbx_strand_id
1 'polypeptide(L)'
;RMMANAAQRPLSKDRMTARDLIETWALRLEAEQKQVSATALDQPITPVAGRLLHTIGTLHLYELTLPHGSSIEHDTPLSLIPPDDVEPTEGIVLGRQGNVILVQTFDTIGQSCANATVVPDRAGLLATSAKRLRDMLAQPDSYRLGPADRLAPLLETTTEAGELSGTGPGSSILMTIWSDELSVRRQRLAVLVIELIRANKRILLVSPNHQAADALVGAIARAMKAVGLTYKTWVSRYEMTLAHQAEGIGIQELGFEAQMHQFYAKSRADKAALRRKYERFRELTPV
;
A
#
# COMPACT_ATOMS: atom_id res chain seq x y z
N ARG A 1 -36.65 -25.98 29.99
CA ARG A 1 -35.49 -26.76 30.47
C ARG A 1 -35.12 -27.74 29.37
N MET A 2 -34.15 -27.40 28.60
CA MET A 2 -33.17 -28.33 27.95
C MET A 2 -32.13 -27.44 27.30
N MET A 3 -31.01 -27.26 27.98
CA MET A 3 -29.82 -26.66 27.39
C MET A 3 -29.21 -27.71 26.51
N ALA A 4 -29.19 -27.46 25.19
CA ALA A 4 -28.43 -28.27 24.25
C ALA A 4 -26.97 -27.83 24.31
N ASN A 5 -26.16 -28.69 24.86
CA ASN A 5 -24.72 -28.65 24.86
C ASN A 5 -24.22 -28.63 23.43
N ALA A 6 -23.73 -27.47 22.96
CA ALA A 6 -23.01 -27.41 21.69
C ALA A 6 -21.66 -28.09 21.90
N ALA A 7 -21.62 -29.39 21.56
CA ALA A 7 -20.41 -30.20 21.55
C ALA A 7 -19.34 -29.51 20.72
N GLN A 8 -18.29 -29.04 21.36
CA GLN A 8 -17.04 -28.66 20.74
C GLN A 8 -16.53 -29.89 19.97
N ARG A 9 -16.64 -29.86 18.64
CA ARG A 9 -15.98 -30.83 17.77
C ARG A 9 -14.48 -30.75 18.06
N PRO A 10 -13.80 -31.87 18.35
CA PRO A 10 -12.35 -31.86 18.50
C PRO A 10 -11.76 -31.38 17.18
N LEU A 11 -10.91 -30.36 17.27
CA LEU A 11 -10.10 -29.88 16.16
C LEU A 11 -9.24 -31.06 15.66
N SER A 12 -9.44 -31.50 14.42
CA SER A 12 -8.62 -32.53 13.81
C SER A 12 -7.17 -32.06 13.81
N LYS A 13 -6.23 -32.97 14.12
CA LYS A 13 -4.79 -32.72 14.26
C LYS A 13 -4.08 -32.25 12.96
N ASP A 14 -4.80 -32.19 11.84
CA ASP A 14 -4.26 -31.90 10.49
C ASP A 14 -4.71 -30.55 9.92
N ARG A 15 -5.11 -29.60 10.76
CA ARG A 15 -5.43 -28.26 10.25
C ARG A 15 -4.17 -27.42 10.16
N MET A 16 -3.87 -26.91 8.94
CA MET A 16 -2.81 -25.93 8.70
C MET A 16 -2.96 -24.74 9.63
N THR A 17 -1.92 -24.40 10.35
CA THR A 17 -1.85 -23.23 11.22
C THR A 17 -1.32 -22.03 10.44
N ALA A 18 -1.50 -20.83 10.97
CA ALA A 18 -0.88 -19.63 10.41
C ALA A 18 0.65 -19.78 10.34
N ARG A 19 1.23 -20.47 11.30
CA ARG A 19 2.67 -20.78 11.34
C ARG A 19 3.11 -21.61 10.14
N ASP A 20 2.41 -22.70 9.86
CA ASP A 20 2.70 -23.60 8.72
C ASP A 20 2.58 -22.85 7.39
N LEU A 21 1.57 -21.99 7.29
CA LEU A 21 1.34 -21.16 6.11
C LEU A 21 2.47 -20.14 5.90
N ILE A 22 2.88 -19.44 6.96
CA ILE A 22 3.98 -18.47 6.92
C ILE A 22 5.30 -19.17 6.54
N GLU A 23 5.56 -20.35 7.08
CA GLU A 23 6.74 -21.14 6.73
C GLU A 23 6.73 -21.54 5.25
N THR A 24 5.59 -22.02 4.76
CA THR A 24 5.41 -22.37 3.35
C THR A 24 5.65 -21.18 2.43
N TRP A 25 5.13 -20.02 2.79
CA TRP A 25 5.33 -18.79 2.00
C TRP A 25 6.78 -18.32 2.04
N ALA A 26 7.45 -18.37 3.19
CA ALA A 26 8.86 -18.03 3.30
C ALA A 26 9.71 -18.90 2.37
N LEU A 27 9.49 -20.22 2.37
CA LEU A 27 10.19 -21.15 1.48
C LEU A 27 9.95 -20.86 0.00
N ARG A 28 8.72 -20.53 -0.37
CA ARG A 28 8.38 -20.16 -1.76
C ARG A 28 9.09 -18.89 -2.20
N LEU A 29 9.08 -17.84 -1.36
CA LEU A 29 9.77 -16.58 -1.66
C LEU A 29 11.28 -16.77 -1.77
N GLU A 30 11.89 -17.59 -0.91
CA GLU A 30 13.32 -17.94 -0.98
C GLU A 30 13.66 -18.72 -2.27
N ALA A 31 12.77 -19.60 -2.71
CA ALA A 31 12.95 -20.33 -3.98
C ALA A 31 12.83 -19.40 -5.20
N GLU A 32 11.83 -18.50 -5.20
CA GLU A 32 11.62 -17.51 -6.24
C GLU A 32 12.78 -16.51 -6.31
N GLN A 33 13.27 -16.03 -5.17
CA GLN A 33 14.46 -15.19 -5.08
C GLN A 33 15.67 -15.81 -5.78
N LYS A 34 15.93 -17.10 -5.55
CA LYS A 34 17.04 -17.81 -6.21
C LYS A 34 16.86 -17.87 -7.73
N GLN A 35 15.62 -18.03 -8.21
CA GLN A 35 15.33 -18.03 -9.65
C GLN A 35 15.55 -16.64 -10.25
N VAL A 36 15.06 -15.58 -9.61
CA VAL A 36 15.24 -14.19 -10.06
C VAL A 36 16.71 -13.82 -10.08
N SER A 37 17.47 -14.17 -9.03
CA SER A 37 18.92 -13.89 -8.99
C SER A 37 19.72 -14.66 -10.07
N ALA A 38 19.21 -15.80 -10.52
CA ALA A 38 19.83 -16.56 -11.60
C ALA A 38 19.49 -16.04 -13.00
N THR A 39 18.44 -15.22 -13.12
CA THR A 39 18.03 -14.58 -14.37
C THR A 39 18.54 -13.15 -14.38
N ALA A 40 19.09 -12.68 -15.53
CA ALA A 40 19.62 -11.31 -15.67
C ALA A 40 18.53 -10.21 -15.65
N LEU A 41 17.48 -10.37 -14.84
CA LEU A 41 16.34 -9.45 -14.77
C LEU A 41 16.65 -8.14 -14.03
N ASP A 42 17.70 -8.15 -13.20
CA ASP A 42 18.15 -6.99 -12.41
C ASP A 42 19.37 -6.31 -13.07
N GLN A 43 19.47 -6.35 -14.41
CA GLN A 43 20.54 -5.64 -15.13
C GLN A 43 20.33 -4.13 -15.08
N PRO A 44 21.42 -3.35 -14.96
CA PRO A 44 21.36 -1.91 -15.04
C PRO A 44 20.80 -1.43 -16.38
N ILE A 45 19.89 -0.47 -16.32
CA ILE A 45 19.22 0.14 -17.49
C ILE A 45 19.49 1.64 -17.47
N THR A 46 19.97 2.20 -18.57
CA THR A 46 20.06 3.66 -18.72
C THR A 46 18.79 4.17 -19.42
N PRO A 47 17.97 5.02 -18.79
CA PRO A 47 16.82 5.62 -19.43
C PRO A 47 17.20 6.47 -20.63
N VAL A 48 16.34 6.49 -21.65
CA VAL A 48 16.50 7.37 -22.82
C VAL A 48 16.15 8.83 -22.44
N ALA A 49 15.23 9.00 -21.52
CA ALA A 49 14.81 10.28 -20.97
C ALA A 49 14.35 10.11 -19.52
N GLY A 50 14.51 11.17 -18.74
CA GLY A 50 14.01 11.17 -17.37
C GLY A 50 13.84 12.59 -16.84
N ARG A 51 12.72 12.81 -16.13
CA ARG A 51 12.39 14.12 -15.55
C ARG A 51 11.64 14.00 -14.24
N LEU A 52 11.87 14.97 -13.37
CA LEU A 52 11.04 15.16 -12.17
C LEU A 52 9.66 15.70 -12.60
N LEU A 53 8.59 15.01 -12.19
CA LEU A 53 7.23 15.47 -12.41
C LEU A 53 6.78 16.42 -11.32
N HIS A 54 6.92 16.00 -10.06
CA HIS A 54 6.57 16.82 -8.90
C HIS A 54 7.18 16.28 -7.61
N THR A 55 7.13 17.12 -6.58
CA THR A 55 7.60 16.81 -5.22
C THR A 55 6.48 17.07 -4.22
N ILE A 56 6.27 16.14 -3.28
CA ILE A 56 5.32 16.28 -2.17
C ILE A 56 6.04 15.90 -0.88
N GLY A 57 6.32 16.90 -0.04
CA GLY A 57 7.12 16.67 1.16
C GLY A 57 8.52 16.19 0.83
N THR A 58 8.87 15.00 1.28
CA THR A 58 10.13 14.31 0.99
C THR A 58 10.03 13.33 -0.18
N LEU A 59 8.88 13.21 -0.80
CA LEU A 59 8.68 12.31 -1.93
C LEU A 59 8.83 13.03 -3.26
N HIS A 60 9.61 12.43 -4.15
CA HIS A 60 9.85 12.90 -5.51
C HIS A 60 9.31 11.89 -6.50
N LEU A 61 8.54 12.35 -7.49
CA LEU A 61 8.02 11.50 -8.56
C LEU A 61 8.75 11.82 -9.86
N TYR A 62 9.38 10.81 -10.42
CA TYR A 62 10.08 10.86 -11.69
C TYR A 62 9.34 10.08 -12.76
N GLU A 63 9.40 10.59 -13.99
CA GLU A 63 9.00 9.89 -15.20
C GLU A 63 10.28 9.49 -15.95
N LEU A 64 10.46 8.19 -16.17
CA LEU A 64 11.61 7.64 -16.88
C LEU A 64 11.14 6.91 -18.14
N THR A 65 11.75 7.22 -19.27
CA THR A 65 11.54 6.49 -20.52
C THR A 65 12.65 5.47 -20.68
N LEU A 66 12.31 4.19 -20.62
CA LEU A 66 13.26 3.09 -20.78
C LEU A 66 13.54 2.82 -22.27
N PRO A 67 14.71 2.22 -22.61
CA PRO A 67 14.99 1.73 -23.95
C PRO A 67 13.94 0.70 -24.41
N HIS A 68 13.75 0.59 -25.72
CA HIS A 68 12.89 -0.44 -26.29
C HIS A 68 13.33 -1.85 -25.88
N GLY A 69 12.38 -2.67 -25.48
CA GLY A 69 12.63 -4.04 -25.02
C GLY A 69 12.97 -4.14 -23.53
N SER A 70 13.22 -3.03 -22.84
CA SER A 70 13.38 -3.01 -21.38
C SER A 70 12.02 -2.93 -20.71
N SER A 71 11.87 -3.63 -19.58
CA SER A 71 10.63 -3.60 -18.81
C SER A 71 10.92 -3.78 -17.33
N ILE A 72 10.34 -2.88 -16.53
CA ILE A 72 10.34 -2.99 -15.07
C ILE A 72 8.86 -2.99 -14.63
N GLU A 73 8.49 -3.99 -13.83
CA GLU A 73 7.11 -4.15 -13.39
C GLU A 73 6.76 -3.17 -12.26
N HIS A 74 5.44 -3.04 -12.00
CA HIS A 74 4.94 -2.28 -10.85
C HIS A 74 5.50 -2.83 -9.54
N ASP A 75 5.61 -1.96 -8.56
CA ASP A 75 6.07 -2.28 -7.20
C ASP A 75 7.48 -2.88 -7.14
N THR A 76 8.25 -2.78 -8.24
CA THR A 76 9.66 -3.18 -8.25
C THR A 76 10.49 -2.12 -7.55
N PRO A 77 11.20 -2.45 -6.47
CA PRO A 77 12.22 -1.58 -5.91
C PRO A 77 13.36 -1.41 -6.91
N LEU A 78 13.98 -0.27 -6.90
CA LEU A 78 15.14 0.02 -7.74
C LEU A 78 16.07 1.03 -7.08
N SER A 79 17.31 1.07 -7.53
CA SER A 79 18.25 2.13 -7.22
C SER A 79 18.44 2.99 -8.44
N LEU A 80 18.39 4.30 -8.27
CA LEU A 80 18.77 5.30 -9.26
C LEU A 80 20.18 5.78 -8.94
N ILE A 81 21.12 5.51 -9.85
CA ILE A 81 22.52 5.89 -9.71
C ILE A 81 22.78 7.09 -10.61
N PRO A 82 22.97 8.30 -10.07
CA PRO A 82 23.32 9.48 -10.84
C PRO A 82 24.72 9.35 -11.47
N PRO A 83 25.04 10.10 -12.56
CA PRO A 83 26.31 9.95 -13.27
C PRO A 83 27.56 10.46 -12.54
N ASP A 84 27.42 11.33 -11.53
CA ASP A 84 28.51 12.14 -10.97
C ASP A 84 28.94 11.71 -9.57
N ASP A 85 29.18 10.43 -9.30
CA ASP A 85 29.56 9.87 -7.97
C ASP A 85 28.63 10.31 -6.81
N VAL A 86 27.42 10.70 -7.13
CA VAL A 86 26.39 11.00 -6.14
C VAL A 86 25.85 9.68 -5.56
N GLU A 87 25.53 9.66 -4.28
CA GLU A 87 24.97 8.46 -3.64
C GLU A 87 23.74 7.94 -4.38
N PRO A 88 23.64 6.63 -4.59
CA PRO A 88 22.44 6.01 -5.17
C PRO A 88 21.21 6.32 -4.36
N THR A 89 20.13 6.64 -5.04
CA THR A 89 18.83 6.91 -4.43
C THR A 89 17.91 5.72 -4.60
N GLU A 90 17.32 5.24 -3.52
CA GLU A 90 16.33 4.17 -3.55
C GLU A 90 14.98 4.69 -4.07
N GLY A 91 14.32 3.87 -4.85
CA GLY A 91 13.01 4.17 -5.41
C GLY A 91 12.15 2.94 -5.60
N ILE A 92 10.90 3.20 -5.94
CA ILE A 92 9.93 2.16 -6.27
C ILE A 92 9.15 2.54 -7.53
N VAL A 93 8.88 1.57 -8.39
CA VAL A 93 8.05 1.77 -9.58
C VAL A 93 6.58 1.80 -9.18
N LEU A 94 5.96 2.96 -9.25
CA LEU A 94 4.53 3.13 -8.94
C LEU A 94 3.62 2.78 -10.12
N GLY A 95 4.09 2.99 -11.36
CA GLY A 95 3.27 2.79 -12.54
C GLY A 95 4.09 2.60 -13.80
N ARG A 96 3.46 2.01 -14.82
CA ARG A 96 4.06 1.79 -16.12
C ARG A 96 3.05 2.01 -17.25
N GLN A 97 3.51 2.66 -18.31
CA GLN A 97 2.75 2.80 -19.54
C GLN A 97 3.70 2.60 -20.75
N GLY A 98 3.64 1.43 -21.35
CA GLY A 98 4.60 1.05 -22.41
C GLY A 98 6.03 0.97 -21.88
N ASN A 99 6.93 1.78 -22.42
CA ASN A 99 8.32 1.93 -21.97
C ASN A 99 8.53 3.09 -20.99
N VAL A 100 7.48 3.79 -20.59
CA VAL A 100 7.53 4.85 -19.57
C VAL A 100 7.17 4.26 -18.21
N ILE A 101 8.01 4.51 -17.21
CA ILE A 101 7.77 4.17 -15.81
C ILE A 101 7.67 5.42 -14.95
N LEU A 102 6.87 5.35 -13.90
CA LEU A 102 6.80 6.35 -12.84
C LEU A 102 7.49 5.81 -11.60
N VAL A 103 8.50 6.53 -11.14
CA VAL A 103 9.34 6.12 -10.01
C VAL A 103 9.21 7.14 -8.89
N GLN A 104 8.90 6.67 -7.69
CA GLN A 104 8.93 7.45 -6.46
C GLN A 104 10.26 7.25 -5.76
N THR A 105 10.87 8.33 -5.30
CA THR A 105 12.08 8.33 -4.46
C THR A 105 11.89 9.19 -3.23
N PHE A 106 12.73 8.99 -2.20
CA PHE A 106 12.78 9.86 -1.02
C PHE A 106 13.77 11.00 -1.20
N ASP A 107 14.85 10.78 -1.95
CA ASP A 107 15.86 11.78 -2.22
C ASP A 107 15.75 12.29 -3.66
N THR A 108 16.13 13.54 -3.88
CA THR A 108 16.12 14.14 -5.22
C THR A 108 17.42 13.83 -5.96
N ILE A 109 17.29 13.44 -7.23
CA ILE A 109 18.42 13.31 -8.17
C ILE A 109 18.47 14.47 -9.20
N GLY A 110 17.72 15.55 -8.92
CA GLY A 110 17.65 16.72 -9.79
C GLY A 110 16.41 16.77 -10.68
N GLN A 111 16.35 17.76 -11.56
CA GLN A 111 15.20 17.98 -12.46
C GLN A 111 15.22 17.02 -13.67
N SER A 112 16.41 16.58 -14.07
CA SER A 112 16.61 15.64 -15.18
C SER A 112 17.41 14.45 -14.68
N CYS A 113 16.98 13.25 -15.05
CA CYS A 113 17.60 11.97 -14.69
C CYS A 113 17.84 11.06 -15.92
N ALA A 114 17.94 11.64 -17.13
CA ALA A 114 18.18 10.87 -18.34
C ALA A 114 19.52 10.11 -18.35
N ASN A 115 20.50 10.58 -17.58
CA ASN A 115 21.83 9.95 -17.49
C ASN A 115 21.98 9.07 -16.22
N ALA A 116 20.94 8.95 -15.42
CA ALA A 116 20.98 8.06 -14.27
C ALA A 116 20.90 6.59 -14.71
N THR A 117 21.56 5.71 -13.99
CA THR A 117 21.42 4.26 -14.20
C THR A 117 20.34 3.74 -13.27
N VAL A 118 19.37 3.02 -13.83
CA VAL A 118 18.29 2.34 -13.08
C VAL A 118 18.71 0.91 -12.85
N VAL A 119 18.77 0.49 -11.59
CA VAL A 119 19.08 -0.90 -11.21
C VAL A 119 17.87 -1.47 -10.47
N PRO A 120 17.06 -2.34 -11.11
CA PRO A 120 15.95 -3.02 -10.43
C PRO A 120 16.49 -3.95 -9.34
N ASP A 121 15.75 -4.11 -8.25
CA ASP A 121 16.08 -5.03 -7.15
C ASP A 121 14.88 -5.94 -6.78
N ARG A 122 14.51 -6.79 -7.71
CA ARG A 122 13.44 -7.80 -7.47
C ARG A 122 13.86 -8.84 -6.46
N ALA A 123 15.12 -9.26 -6.52
CA ALA A 123 15.67 -10.26 -5.62
C ALA A 123 15.69 -9.75 -4.18
N GLY A 124 16.03 -8.48 -3.94
CA GLY A 124 16.00 -7.83 -2.64
C GLY A 124 14.60 -7.71 -2.05
N LEU A 125 13.60 -7.44 -2.88
CA LEU A 125 12.19 -7.44 -2.43
C LEU A 125 11.76 -8.80 -1.90
N LEU A 126 12.05 -9.87 -2.65
CA LEU A 126 11.73 -11.24 -2.26
C LEU A 126 12.49 -11.65 -1.00
N ALA A 127 13.78 -11.30 -0.92
CA ALA A 127 14.62 -11.54 0.26
C ALA A 127 14.06 -10.85 1.51
N THR A 128 13.70 -9.57 1.39
CA THR A 128 13.14 -8.80 2.50
C THR A 128 11.80 -9.36 2.96
N SER A 129 10.96 -9.76 2.02
CA SER A 129 9.66 -10.39 2.31
C SER A 129 9.83 -11.74 3.00
N ALA A 130 10.73 -12.60 2.49
CA ALA A 130 11.05 -13.89 3.11
C ALA A 130 11.61 -13.70 4.53
N LYS A 131 12.54 -12.76 4.71
CA LYS A 131 13.10 -12.42 6.03
C LYS A 131 12.02 -12.01 7.02
N ARG A 132 11.09 -11.12 6.62
CA ARG A 132 9.96 -10.74 7.47
C ARG A 132 9.13 -11.93 7.95
N LEU A 133 8.84 -12.87 7.05
CA LEU A 133 8.11 -14.07 7.41
C LEU A 133 8.92 -14.95 8.37
N ARG A 134 10.25 -15.07 8.19
CA ARG A 134 11.14 -15.77 9.13
C ARG A 134 11.19 -15.07 10.49
N ASP A 135 11.24 -13.74 10.53
CA ASP A 135 11.21 -12.97 11.78
C ASP A 135 9.88 -13.19 12.54
N MET A 136 8.75 -13.29 11.84
CA MET A 136 7.46 -13.65 12.44
C MET A 136 7.48 -15.04 13.09
N LEU A 137 8.13 -16.00 12.46
CA LEU A 137 8.28 -17.36 13.01
C LEU A 137 9.22 -17.41 14.21
N ALA A 138 10.28 -16.60 14.18
CA ALA A 138 11.29 -16.54 15.24
C ALA A 138 10.79 -15.79 16.49
N GLN A 139 9.87 -14.84 16.32
CA GLN A 139 9.35 -13.97 17.39
C GLN A 139 7.82 -14.02 17.49
N PRO A 140 7.22 -15.20 17.75
CA PRO A 140 5.78 -15.38 17.70
C PRO A 140 5.02 -14.51 18.72
N ASP A 141 5.64 -14.16 19.83
CA ASP A 141 5.05 -13.32 20.87
C ASP A 141 4.93 -11.85 20.44
N SER A 142 5.82 -11.39 19.56
CA SER A 142 5.79 -10.05 18.99
C SER A 142 4.70 -9.91 17.92
N TYR A 143 4.31 -11.00 17.28
CA TYR A 143 3.31 -11.07 16.24
C TYR A 143 2.09 -11.86 16.72
N ARG A 144 0.94 -11.24 16.81
CA ARG A 144 -0.30 -11.90 17.25
C ARG A 144 -0.84 -12.85 16.17
N LEU A 145 -0.25 -14.01 16.02
CA LEU A 145 -0.61 -15.00 14.98
C LEU A 145 -1.93 -15.73 15.26
N GLY A 146 -2.39 -15.82 16.53
CA GLY A 146 -3.61 -16.53 16.88
C GLY A 146 -4.87 -16.13 16.09
N PRO A 147 -5.13 -14.84 15.82
CA PRO A 147 -6.23 -14.47 14.92
C PRO A 147 -6.04 -14.97 13.48
N ALA A 148 -4.80 -15.12 13.00
CA ALA A 148 -4.51 -15.61 11.66
C ALA A 148 -4.76 -17.11 11.51
N ASP A 149 -4.72 -17.91 12.59
CA ASP A 149 -5.09 -19.32 12.59
C ASP A 149 -6.55 -19.55 12.15
N ARG A 150 -7.40 -18.55 12.29
CA ARG A 150 -8.78 -18.60 11.81
C ARG A 150 -8.88 -18.47 10.28
N LEU A 151 -7.90 -17.80 9.65
CA LEU A 151 -7.84 -17.59 8.21
C LEU A 151 -7.06 -18.70 7.50
N ALA A 152 -6.10 -19.34 8.15
CA ALA A 152 -5.24 -20.35 7.56
C ALA A 152 -6.03 -21.45 6.82
N PRO A 153 -7.10 -22.06 7.39
CA PRO A 153 -7.89 -23.07 6.70
C PRO A 153 -8.65 -22.56 5.48
N LEU A 154 -8.94 -21.24 5.41
CA LEU A 154 -9.63 -20.63 4.27
C LEU A 154 -8.70 -20.38 3.10
N LEU A 155 -7.39 -20.28 3.37
CA LEU A 155 -6.35 -20.08 2.35
C LEU A 155 -5.82 -21.40 1.78
N GLU A 156 -6.09 -22.53 2.46
CA GLU A 156 -5.74 -23.88 2.00
C GLU A 156 -6.62 -24.38 0.86
N THR A 157 -7.87 -23.95 0.80
CA THR A 157 -8.90 -24.50 -0.08
C THR A 157 -8.83 -24.01 -1.54
N THR A 158 -7.67 -23.64 -2.04
CA THR A 158 -7.50 -23.14 -3.41
C THR A 158 -7.50 -24.25 -4.48
N THR A 159 -7.72 -25.52 -4.13
CA THR A 159 -7.59 -26.62 -5.09
C THR A 159 -8.92 -27.14 -5.65
N GLU A 160 -10.05 -26.83 -5.02
CA GLU A 160 -11.36 -27.16 -5.57
C GLU A 160 -12.31 -25.96 -5.41
N ALA A 161 -12.93 -25.56 -6.52
CA ALA A 161 -14.02 -24.57 -6.53
C ALA A 161 -15.27 -25.16 -5.83
N GLY A 162 -15.13 -25.45 -4.54
CA GLY A 162 -16.23 -25.78 -3.65
C GLY A 162 -16.90 -24.48 -3.22
N GLU A 163 -18.20 -24.40 -3.42
CA GLU A 163 -19.06 -23.31 -2.97
C GLU A 163 -18.70 -22.94 -1.53
N LEU A 164 -18.13 -21.73 -1.34
CA LEU A 164 -18.01 -21.07 -0.04
C LEU A 164 -19.43 -20.66 0.41
N SER A 165 -20.28 -21.65 0.65
CA SER A 165 -21.63 -21.52 1.14
C SER A 165 -21.61 -21.47 2.67
N GLY A 166 -21.18 -20.32 3.19
CA GLY A 166 -21.20 -20.00 4.62
C GLY A 166 -21.97 -18.70 4.86
N THR A 167 -23.15 -18.58 4.30
CA THR A 167 -24.01 -17.41 4.49
C THR A 167 -24.94 -17.62 5.69
N GLY A 168 -24.39 -17.45 6.88
CA GLY A 168 -25.20 -17.12 8.06
C GLY A 168 -24.98 -15.63 8.40
N PRO A 169 -26.04 -14.81 8.58
CA PRO A 169 -25.88 -13.46 9.02
C PRO A 169 -25.37 -13.46 10.48
N GLY A 170 -24.09 -13.19 10.68
CA GLY A 170 -23.57 -12.93 12.02
C GLY A 170 -22.21 -13.52 12.40
N SER A 171 -21.59 -14.41 11.64
CA SER A 171 -20.32 -15.00 12.04
C SER A 171 -19.27 -15.20 10.94
N SER A 172 -19.47 -14.64 9.76
CA SER A 172 -18.49 -14.80 8.68
C SER A 172 -17.28 -13.90 8.94
N ILE A 173 -16.13 -14.54 9.22
CA ILE A 173 -14.84 -13.86 9.35
C ILE A 173 -14.35 -13.36 8.00
N LEU A 174 -14.78 -14.01 6.92
CA LEU A 174 -14.44 -13.70 5.55
C LEU A 174 -15.72 -13.50 4.72
N MET A 175 -15.79 -12.39 4.03
CA MET A 175 -16.83 -12.08 3.05
C MET A 175 -16.19 -11.87 1.67
N THR A 176 -16.65 -12.62 0.67
CA THR A 176 -16.18 -12.48 -0.71
C THR A 176 -17.17 -11.65 -1.52
N ILE A 177 -16.67 -10.63 -2.21
CA ILE A 177 -17.43 -9.80 -3.16
C ILE A 177 -17.02 -10.22 -4.57
N TRP A 178 -17.89 -10.90 -5.27
CA TRP A 178 -17.67 -11.33 -6.63
C TRP A 178 -18.51 -10.52 -7.64
N SER A 179 -17.94 -10.21 -8.79
CA SER A 179 -18.60 -9.65 -9.97
C SER A 179 -17.66 -9.74 -11.17
N ASP A 180 -18.19 -9.91 -12.35
CA ASP A 180 -17.44 -9.88 -13.61
C ASP A 180 -16.89 -8.48 -13.89
N GLU A 181 -17.65 -7.44 -13.51
CA GLU A 181 -17.25 -6.06 -13.68
C GLU A 181 -16.49 -5.53 -12.46
N LEU A 182 -15.30 -5.01 -12.72
CA LEU A 182 -14.47 -4.37 -11.71
C LEU A 182 -15.13 -3.12 -11.08
N SER A 183 -15.88 -2.37 -11.88
CA SER A 183 -16.67 -1.21 -11.44
C SER A 183 -17.68 -1.58 -10.37
N VAL A 184 -18.45 -2.66 -10.60
CA VAL A 184 -19.44 -3.18 -9.65
C VAL A 184 -18.80 -3.66 -8.36
N ARG A 185 -17.66 -4.36 -8.46
CA ARG A 185 -16.90 -4.78 -7.26
C ARG A 185 -16.46 -3.58 -6.43
N ARG A 186 -15.90 -2.54 -7.07
CA ARG A 186 -15.48 -1.31 -6.38
C ARG A 186 -16.66 -0.59 -5.72
N GLN A 187 -17.80 -0.51 -6.41
CA GLN A 187 -18.99 0.13 -5.88
C GLN A 187 -19.54 -0.60 -4.64
N ARG A 188 -19.64 -1.93 -4.71
CA ARG A 188 -20.06 -2.76 -3.55
C ARG A 188 -19.12 -2.61 -2.38
N LEU A 189 -17.81 -2.60 -2.64
CA LEU A 189 -16.80 -2.38 -1.60
C LEU A 189 -16.92 -0.97 -0.99
N ALA A 190 -17.15 0.06 -1.80
CA ALA A 190 -17.34 1.42 -1.31
C ALA A 190 -18.58 1.55 -0.40
N VAL A 191 -19.69 0.88 -0.75
CA VAL A 191 -20.89 0.84 0.12
C VAL A 191 -20.56 0.19 1.47
N LEU A 192 -19.91 -0.96 1.47
CA LEU A 192 -19.48 -1.65 2.69
C LEU A 192 -18.57 -0.77 3.56
N VAL A 193 -17.61 -0.07 2.93
CA VAL A 193 -16.71 0.87 3.62
C VAL A 193 -17.51 1.96 4.31
N ILE A 194 -18.53 2.53 3.67
CA ILE A 194 -19.40 3.56 4.28
C ILE A 194 -20.17 3.00 5.48
N GLU A 195 -20.68 1.79 5.38
CA GLU A 195 -21.37 1.14 6.51
C GLU A 195 -20.43 0.93 7.71
N LEU A 196 -19.21 0.47 7.44
CA LEU A 196 -18.19 0.29 8.48
C LEU A 196 -17.74 1.62 9.11
N ILE A 197 -17.61 2.68 8.31
CA ILE A 197 -17.31 4.03 8.81
C ILE A 197 -18.44 4.51 9.75
N ARG A 198 -19.70 4.35 9.34
CA ARG A 198 -20.86 4.69 10.18
C ARG A 198 -20.92 3.88 11.47
N ALA A 199 -20.42 2.65 11.44
CA ALA A 199 -20.23 1.80 12.62
C ALA A 199 -18.96 2.14 13.42
N ASN A 200 -18.27 3.25 13.11
CA ASN A 200 -17.05 3.72 13.75
C ASN A 200 -15.89 2.69 13.72
N LYS A 201 -15.76 1.95 12.62
CA LYS A 201 -14.69 0.96 12.41
C LYS A 201 -13.51 1.59 11.69
N ARG A 202 -12.30 1.18 12.07
CA ARG A 202 -11.08 1.46 11.30
C ARG A 202 -10.92 0.38 10.24
N ILE A 203 -10.61 0.81 9.01
CA ILE A 203 -10.61 -0.06 7.83
C ILE A 203 -9.22 0.06 7.19
N LEU A 204 -8.59 -1.08 6.93
CA LEU A 204 -7.41 -1.17 6.08
C LEU A 204 -7.84 -1.80 4.75
N LEU A 205 -7.55 -1.10 3.66
CA LEU A 205 -7.77 -1.59 2.30
C LEU A 205 -6.42 -1.88 1.66
N VAL A 206 -6.27 -3.10 1.17
CA VAL A 206 -5.06 -3.55 0.47
C VAL A 206 -5.42 -3.79 -0.99
N SER A 207 -4.57 -3.35 -1.88
CA SER A 207 -4.74 -3.44 -3.33
C SER A 207 -3.52 -4.09 -3.97
N PRO A 208 -3.67 -4.79 -5.12
CA PRO A 208 -2.54 -5.46 -5.77
C PRO A 208 -1.50 -4.51 -6.36
N ASN A 209 -1.86 -3.26 -6.64
CA ASN A 209 -0.95 -2.23 -7.17
C ASN A 209 -1.47 -0.82 -6.90
N HIS A 210 -0.62 0.18 -7.12
CA HIS A 210 -0.92 1.60 -6.88
C HIS A 210 -2.09 2.12 -7.72
N GLN A 211 -2.18 1.73 -9.00
CA GLN A 211 -3.27 2.15 -9.87
C GLN A 211 -4.64 1.64 -9.39
N ALA A 212 -4.69 0.38 -8.95
CA ALA A 212 -5.90 -0.19 -8.37
C ALA A 212 -6.25 0.45 -7.03
N ALA A 213 -5.25 0.80 -6.21
CA ALA A 213 -5.44 1.56 -4.97
C ALA A 213 -6.03 2.93 -5.24
N ASP A 214 -5.50 3.69 -6.19
CA ASP A 214 -5.99 5.02 -6.56
C ASP A 214 -7.44 4.97 -7.06
N ALA A 215 -7.75 3.99 -7.91
CA ALA A 215 -9.13 3.79 -8.41
C ALA A 215 -10.11 3.43 -7.26
N LEU A 216 -9.67 2.62 -6.30
CA LEU A 216 -10.48 2.26 -5.14
C LEU A 216 -10.71 3.46 -4.23
N VAL A 217 -9.67 4.24 -3.94
CA VAL A 217 -9.75 5.47 -3.15
C VAL A 217 -10.71 6.46 -3.81
N GLY A 218 -10.63 6.63 -5.13
CA GLY A 218 -11.55 7.48 -5.89
C GLY A 218 -13.00 7.03 -5.78
N ALA A 219 -13.26 5.73 -5.91
CA ALA A 219 -14.61 5.16 -5.77
C ALA A 219 -15.20 5.38 -4.35
N ILE A 220 -14.38 5.16 -3.31
CA ILE A 220 -14.78 5.38 -1.92
C ILE A 220 -15.03 6.87 -1.67
N ALA A 221 -14.12 7.75 -2.09
CA ALA A 221 -14.26 9.20 -1.90
C ALA A 221 -15.52 9.75 -2.59
N ARG A 222 -15.83 9.25 -3.80
CA ARG A 222 -17.07 9.59 -4.51
C ARG A 222 -18.30 9.13 -3.75
N ALA A 223 -18.31 7.88 -3.29
CA ALA A 223 -19.42 7.34 -2.53
C ALA A 223 -19.63 8.08 -1.19
N MET A 224 -18.55 8.42 -0.48
CA MET A 224 -18.60 9.24 0.73
C MET A 224 -19.18 10.63 0.46
N LYS A 225 -18.72 11.30 -0.62
CA LYS A 225 -19.25 12.60 -1.05
C LYS A 225 -20.75 12.54 -1.35
N ALA A 226 -21.21 11.48 -2.02
CA ALA A 226 -22.62 11.28 -2.34
C ALA A 226 -23.52 11.16 -1.10
N VAL A 227 -23.00 10.66 0.03
CA VAL A 227 -23.73 10.55 1.30
C VAL A 227 -23.40 11.67 2.30
N GLY A 228 -22.75 12.75 1.84
CA GLY A 228 -22.43 13.92 2.66
C GLY A 228 -21.27 13.74 3.66
N LEU A 229 -20.45 12.71 3.50
CA LEU A 229 -19.27 12.51 4.34
C LEU A 229 -18.03 13.21 3.78
N THR A 230 -17.21 13.78 4.67
CA THR A 230 -15.97 14.46 4.31
C THR A 230 -14.83 13.44 4.15
N TYR A 231 -14.60 12.95 2.94
CA TYR A 231 -13.58 11.92 2.68
C TYR A 231 -12.14 12.37 2.99
N LYS A 232 -11.80 13.65 2.83
CA LYS A 232 -10.45 14.19 3.06
C LYS A 232 -9.92 14.00 4.49
N THR A 233 -10.79 13.86 5.47
CA THR A 233 -10.42 13.67 6.89
C THR A 233 -10.45 12.20 7.33
N TRP A 234 -11.07 11.34 6.56
CA TRP A 234 -11.31 9.94 6.93
C TRP A 234 -10.53 8.94 6.09
N VAL A 235 -10.10 9.36 4.89
CA VAL A 235 -9.38 8.51 3.95
C VAL A 235 -7.94 8.97 3.85
N SER A 236 -7.01 8.05 4.03
CA SER A 236 -5.59 8.25 3.77
C SER A 236 -5.08 7.15 2.86
N ARG A 237 -4.28 7.52 1.88
CA ARG A 237 -3.64 6.62 0.95
C ARG A 237 -2.15 6.56 1.29
N TYR A 238 -1.65 5.37 1.58
CA TYR A 238 -0.23 5.15 1.83
C TYR A 238 0.58 5.42 0.56
N GLU A 239 1.69 6.14 0.66
CA GLU A 239 2.53 6.62 -0.43
C GLU A 239 1.86 7.67 -1.35
N MET A 240 2.51 7.99 -2.46
CA MET A 240 2.05 8.99 -3.42
C MET A 240 0.98 8.41 -4.35
N THR A 241 -0.01 9.22 -4.71
CA THR A 241 -0.99 8.83 -5.72
C THR A 241 -0.41 9.00 -7.13
N LEU A 242 -0.68 8.06 -8.03
CA LEU A 242 -0.26 8.15 -9.44
C LEU A 242 -1.09 9.16 -10.22
N ALA A 243 -2.38 9.25 -9.89
CA ALA A 243 -3.32 10.10 -10.57
C ALA A 243 -3.64 11.33 -9.72
N HIS A 244 -3.79 12.49 -10.37
CA HIS A 244 -4.33 13.69 -9.71
C HIS A 244 -5.82 13.50 -9.38
N GLN A 245 -6.53 12.78 -10.24
CA GLN A 245 -7.95 12.49 -10.09
C GLN A 245 -8.22 11.01 -10.37
N ALA A 246 -9.06 10.42 -9.56
CA ALA A 246 -9.64 9.10 -9.80
C ALA A 246 -11.15 9.20 -9.67
N GLU A 247 -11.87 8.64 -10.63
CA GLU A 247 -13.33 8.61 -10.62
C GLU A 247 -13.95 10.04 -10.53
N GLY A 248 -13.29 11.06 -11.10
CA GLY A 248 -13.73 12.46 -11.04
C GLY A 248 -13.52 13.15 -9.68
N ILE A 249 -12.77 12.55 -8.78
CA ILE A 249 -12.41 13.07 -7.46
C ILE A 249 -10.92 13.36 -7.43
N GLY A 250 -10.52 14.54 -6.93
CA GLY A 250 -9.12 14.83 -6.63
C GLY A 250 -8.63 13.96 -5.48
N ILE A 251 -7.67 13.08 -5.73
CA ILE A 251 -7.13 12.15 -4.74
C ILE A 251 -5.69 12.48 -4.32
N GLN A 252 -5.03 13.40 -4.99
CA GLN A 252 -3.63 13.76 -4.71
C GLN A 252 -3.41 14.17 -3.25
N GLU A 253 -4.37 14.92 -2.67
CA GLU A 253 -4.31 15.37 -1.28
C GLU A 253 -4.55 14.25 -0.26
N LEU A 254 -4.97 13.06 -0.71
CA LEU A 254 -5.24 11.91 0.16
C LEU A 254 -4.00 11.06 0.41
N GLY A 255 -2.91 11.31 -0.31
CA GLY A 255 -1.62 10.68 -0.03
C GLY A 255 -1.17 11.02 1.39
N PHE A 256 -0.67 10.01 2.12
CA PHE A 256 -0.24 10.17 3.52
C PHE A 256 0.77 11.30 3.69
N GLU A 257 1.78 11.37 2.83
CA GLU A 257 2.79 12.43 2.88
C GLU A 257 2.19 13.82 2.60
N ALA A 258 1.26 13.93 1.66
CA ALA A 258 0.57 15.18 1.38
C ALA A 258 -0.24 15.65 2.61
N GLN A 259 -0.94 14.72 3.27
CA GLN A 259 -1.69 15.01 4.50
C GLN A 259 -0.76 15.42 5.64
N MET A 260 0.35 14.73 5.82
CA MET A 260 1.36 15.06 6.84
C MET A 260 1.98 16.43 6.59
N HIS A 261 2.33 16.72 5.33
CA HIS A 261 2.87 18.03 4.96
C HIS A 261 1.87 19.17 5.25
N GLN A 262 0.60 18.98 4.91
CA GLN A 262 -0.46 19.95 5.23
C GLN A 262 -0.63 20.13 6.75
N PHE A 263 -0.60 19.04 7.50
CA PHE A 263 -0.69 19.09 8.97
C PHE A 263 0.47 19.90 9.57
N TYR A 264 1.71 19.64 9.16
CA TYR A 264 2.86 20.37 9.63
C TYR A 264 2.84 21.85 9.21
N ALA A 265 2.42 22.17 7.98
CA ALA A 265 2.28 23.54 7.52
C ALA A 265 1.24 24.30 8.38
N LYS A 266 0.08 23.70 8.63
CA LYS A 266 -0.94 24.26 9.51
C LYS A 266 -0.43 24.45 10.94
N SER A 267 0.23 23.46 11.52
CA SER A 267 0.81 23.53 12.86
C SER A 267 1.83 24.65 13.00
N ARG A 268 2.67 24.88 11.98
CA ARG A 268 3.61 26.00 11.95
C ARG A 268 2.90 27.36 11.89
N ALA A 269 1.85 27.47 11.07
CA ALA A 269 1.05 28.68 10.97
C ALA A 269 0.33 29.00 12.29
N ASP A 270 -0.26 27.98 12.94
CA ASP A 270 -0.93 28.15 14.24
C ASP A 270 0.07 28.57 15.34
N LYS A 271 1.28 27.98 15.36
CA LYS A 271 2.35 28.41 16.26
C LYS A 271 2.76 29.87 16.03
N ALA A 272 2.92 30.27 14.77
CA ALA A 272 3.27 31.64 14.42
C ALA A 272 2.16 32.64 14.82
N ALA A 273 0.89 32.26 14.61
CA ALA A 273 -0.25 33.06 15.04
C ALA A 273 -0.34 33.22 16.57
N LEU A 274 -0.09 32.14 17.32
CA LEU A 274 -0.01 32.17 18.79
C LEU A 274 1.13 33.06 19.31
N ARG A 275 2.32 32.98 18.70
CA ARG A 275 3.46 33.85 19.04
C ARG A 275 3.11 35.33 18.85
N ARG A 276 2.51 35.70 17.72
CA ARG A 276 2.06 37.06 17.42
C ARG A 276 1.04 37.55 18.44
N LYS A 277 0.08 36.70 18.83
CA LYS A 277 -0.90 37.04 19.87
C LYS A 277 -0.24 37.25 21.24
N TYR A 278 0.73 36.41 21.58
CA TYR A 278 1.49 36.53 22.83
C TYR A 278 2.35 37.80 22.89
N GLU A 279 3.04 38.10 21.78
CA GLU A 279 3.84 39.35 21.67
C GLU A 279 2.95 40.59 21.79
N ARG A 280 1.80 40.63 21.11
CA ARG A 280 0.82 41.72 21.24
C ARG A 280 0.24 41.81 22.64
N PHE A 281 -0.03 40.71 23.31
CA PHE A 281 -0.48 40.70 24.71
C PHE A 281 0.59 41.28 25.65
N ARG A 282 1.84 40.90 25.43
CA ARG A 282 3.00 41.42 26.22
C ARG A 282 3.19 42.91 26.00
N GLU A 283 3.00 43.46 24.83
CA GLU A 283 3.05 44.90 24.54
C GLU A 283 1.92 45.68 25.21
N LEU A 284 0.76 45.08 25.41
CA LEU A 284 -0.43 45.70 26.00
C LEU A 284 -0.47 45.58 27.54
N THR A 285 0.39 44.78 28.13
CA THR A 285 0.47 44.58 29.58
C THR A 285 1.84 45.09 30.06
N PRO A 286 1.99 46.41 30.31
CA PRO A 286 3.21 46.95 30.93
C PRO A 286 3.37 46.39 32.33
N VAL A 287 4.54 45.88 32.67
CA VAL A 287 4.92 45.45 34.02
C VAL A 287 5.12 46.69 34.89
#